data_7f25a92f56a66ab6b0be2107344c7c4d
#
_entry.id   7f25a92f56a66ab6b0be2107344c7c4d
#
_cell.length_a   1.000
_cell.length_b   1.000
_cell.length_c   1.000
_cell.angle_alpha   90.00
_cell.angle_beta   90.00
_cell.angle_gamma   90.00
#
_symmetry.space_group_name_H-M   'P 1'
#
loop_
_entity.id
_entity.type
_entity.pdbx_description
1 polymer ?
#
loop_
_entity_poly.entity_id
_entity_poly.type
_entity_poly.pdbx_seq_one_letter_code
_entity_poly.pdbx_strand_id
1 'polypeptide(L)'
;MDKGISKKIKIYIDSVAKNQQWLISAYLFGSYARNQQRAESDIDVALVIDGLNDNDRFEVQVSLMLLASKIDNRIEPHPISKDDLNSSNPFAVEIRRTGIEIKLK
;
A
#
# COMPACT_ATOMS: atom_id res chain seq x y z
N MET A 1 13.47 9.49 4.19
CA MET A 1 12.16 9.42 4.84
C MET A 1 12.35 9.34 6.35
N ASP A 2 11.44 9.92 7.09
CA ASP A 2 11.43 9.92 8.55
C ASP A 2 11.40 8.48 9.09
N LYS A 3 12.27 8.19 10.08
CA LYS A 3 12.34 6.85 10.69
C LYS A 3 11.04 6.46 11.38
N GLY A 4 10.32 7.42 11.99
CA GLY A 4 9.05 7.15 12.64
C GLY A 4 7.99 6.71 11.64
N ILE A 5 7.93 7.35 10.49
CA ILE A 5 6.99 6.98 9.42
C ILE A 5 7.36 5.62 8.83
N SER A 6 8.64 5.40 8.59
CA SER A 6 9.14 4.12 8.07
C SER A 6 8.75 2.97 8.99
N LYS A 7 8.89 3.17 10.30
CA LYS A 7 8.51 2.16 11.30
C LYS A 7 7.00 1.91 11.27
N LYS A 8 6.18 2.96 11.18
CA LYS A 8 4.72 2.82 11.12
C LYS A 8 4.29 2.07 9.88
N ILE A 9 4.89 2.35 8.73
CA ILE A 9 4.61 1.65 7.50
C ILE A 9 4.92 0.16 7.67
N LYS A 10 6.07 -0.16 8.27
CA LYS A 10 6.46 -1.55 8.49
C LYS A 10 5.48 -2.27 9.40
N ILE A 11 5.06 -1.63 10.50
CA ILE A 11 4.07 -2.20 11.40
C ILE A 11 2.76 -2.45 10.66
N TYR A 12 2.35 -1.49 9.82
CA TYR A 12 1.13 -1.62 9.03
C TYR A 12 1.21 -2.82 8.08
N ILE A 13 2.30 -2.92 7.31
CA ILE A 13 2.48 -4.01 6.35
C ILE A 13 2.49 -5.37 7.05
N ASP A 14 3.16 -5.47 8.20
CA ASP A 14 3.17 -6.71 8.97
C ASP A 14 1.75 -7.08 9.43
N SER A 15 0.95 -6.10 9.82
CA SER A 15 -0.44 -6.30 10.21
C SER A 15 -1.29 -6.79 9.03
N VAL A 16 -1.09 -6.17 7.85
CA VAL A 16 -1.80 -6.59 6.64
C VAL A 16 -1.43 -8.02 6.28
N ALA A 17 -0.15 -8.36 6.34
CA ALA A 17 0.32 -9.70 5.99
C ALA A 17 -0.32 -10.79 6.86
N LYS A 18 -0.63 -10.47 8.11
CA LYS A 18 -1.31 -11.41 9.01
C LYS A 18 -2.77 -11.62 8.66
N ASN A 19 -3.40 -10.63 8.01
CA ASN A 19 -4.82 -10.64 7.69
C ASN A 19 -5.12 -10.94 6.22
N GLN A 20 -4.11 -10.87 5.36
CA GLN A 20 -4.25 -11.08 3.90
C GLN A 20 -3.21 -12.08 3.44
N GLN A 21 -3.57 -13.35 3.48
CA GLN A 21 -2.61 -14.42 3.14
C GLN A 21 -2.11 -14.38 1.70
N TRP A 22 -2.84 -13.68 0.81
CA TRP A 22 -2.47 -13.57 -0.60
C TRP A 22 -1.71 -12.30 -0.93
N LEU A 23 -1.28 -11.55 0.11
CA LEU A 23 -0.42 -10.39 -0.10
C LEU A 23 0.95 -10.87 -0.60
N ILE A 24 1.37 -10.38 -1.78
CA ILE A 24 2.65 -10.78 -2.38
C ILE A 24 3.68 -9.67 -2.37
N SER A 25 3.26 -8.42 -2.40
CA SER A 25 4.20 -7.30 -2.31
C SER A 25 3.48 -6.03 -1.89
N ALA A 26 4.25 -5.05 -1.46
CA ALA A 26 3.75 -3.74 -1.06
C ALA A 26 4.72 -2.67 -1.53
N TYR A 27 4.19 -1.50 -1.89
CA TYR A 27 4.98 -0.39 -2.41
C TYR A 27 4.54 0.91 -1.77
N LEU A 28 5.51 1.73 -1.36
CA LEU A 28 5.27 3.12 -1.05
C LEU A 28 5.28 3.90 -2.36
N PHE A 29 4.26 4.73 -2.61
CA PHE A 29 4.24 5.54 -3.82
C PHE A 29 3.66 6.93 -3.50
N GLY A 30 3.42 7.75 -4.52
CA GLY A 30 2.92 9.09 -4.32
C GLY A 30 3.99 10.03 -3.76
N SER A 31 3.57 11.05 -3.00
CA SER A 31 4.48 12.11 -2.56
C SER A 31 5.63 11.61 -1.68
N TYR A 32 5.38 10.62 -0.82
CA TYR A 32 6.44 10.08 0.03
C TYR A 32 7.51 9.35 -0.77
N ALA A 33 7.12 8.60 -1.80
CA ALA A 33 8.08 7.89 -2.65
C ALA A 33 8.93 8.88 -3.47
N ARG A 34 8.34 10.03 -3.84
CA ARG A 34 9.03 11.05 -4.63
C ARG A 34 9.75 12.09 -3.77
N ASN A 35 9.72 11.90 -2.44
CA ASN A 35 10.32 12.83 -1.48
C ASN A 35 9.75 14.26 -1.60
N GLN A 36 8.45 14.36 -1.85
CA GLN A 36 7.72 15.63 -2.03
C GLN A 36 6.62 15.79 -0.98
N GLN A 37 6.67 15.02 0.09
CA GLN A 37 5.64 15.03 1.12
C GLN A 37 5.68 16.29 1.98
N ARG A 38 4.51 16.62 2.52
CA ARG A 38 4.31 17.64 3.54
C ARG A 38 3.83 16.94 4.82
N ALA A 39 3.76 17.70 5.92
CA ALA A 39 3.39 17.14 7.22
C ALA A 39 2.05 16.39 7.19
N GLU A 40 1.07 16.92 6.45
CA GLU A 40 -0.27 16.34 6.35
C GLU A 40 -0.49 15.50 5.09
N SER A 41 0.56 15.18 4.35
CA SER A 41 0.45 14.36 3.14
C SER A 41 -0.01 12.95 3.47
N ASP A 42 -0.85 12.38 2.60
CA ASP A 42 -1.22 10.98 2.70
C ASP A 42 0.00 10.09 2.43
N ILE A 43 0.04 8.95 3.12
CA ILE A 43 1.08 7.95 2.91
C ILE A 43 0.46 6.87 2.02
N ASP A 44 0.72 6.95 0.72
CA ASP A 44 0.11 6.04 -0.25
C ASP A 44 0.86 4.72 -0.28
N VAL A 45 0.16 3.64 0.02
CA VAL A 45 0.72 2.29 0.05
C VAL A 45 -0.08 1.40 -0.89
N ALA A 46 0.58 0.84 -1.88
CA ALA A 46 -0.03 -0.16 -2.77
C ALA A 46 0.19 -1.53 -2.17
N LEU A 47 -0.87 -2.32 -2.14
CA LEU A 47 -0.84 -3.67 -1.58
C LEU A 47 -1.23 -4.64 -2.69
N VAL A 48 -0.24 -5.39 -3.17
CA VAL A 48 -0.44 -6.31 -4.29
C VAL A 48 -0.95 -7.64 -3.74
N ILE A 49 -2.16 -7.98 -4.11
CA ILE A 49 -2.86 -9.16 -3.60
C ILE A 49 -3.16 -10.10 -4.76
N ASP A 50 -2.63 -11.32 -4.67
CA ASP A 50 -2.86 -12.33 -5.70
C ASP A 50 -4.33 -12.76 -5.67
N GLY A 51 -4.94 -12.83 -6.85
CA GLY A 51 -6.32 -13.28 -6.96
C GLY A 51 -7.38 -12.25 -6.54
N LEU A 52 -6.97 -11.00 -6.28
CA LEU A 52 -7.94 -9.95 -5.95
C LEU A 52 -8.85 -9.71 -7.17
N ASN A 53 -10.15 -9.85 -6.97
CA ASN A 53 -11.13 -9.58 -8.02
C ASN A 53 -12.00 -8.38 -7.64
N ASP A 54 -12.76 -7.87 -8.60
CA ASP A 54 -13.55 -6.66 -8.40
C ASP A 54 -14.64 -6.84 -7.36
N ASN A 55 -15.18 -8.05 -7.20
CA ASN A 55 -16.23 -8.33 -6.23
C ASN A 55 -15.73 -8.19 -4.79
N ASP A 56 -14.46 -8.50 -4.54
CA ASP A 56 -13.87 -8.46 -3.20
C ASP A 56 -13.19 -7.13 -2.89
N ARG A 57 -12.97 -6.30 -3.89
CA ARG A 57 -12.15 -5.09 -3.76
C ARG A 57 -12.66 -4.14 -2.67
N PHE A 58 -13.96 -3.94 -2.59
CA PHE A 58 -14.53 -3.02 -1.59
C PHE A 58 -14.29 -3.52 -0.17
N GLU A 59 -14.56 -4.80 0.08
CA GLU A 59 -14.37 -5.38 1.41
C GLU A 59 -12.90 -5.37 1.83
N VAL A 60 -12.02 -5.69 0.89
CA VAL A 60 -10.57 -5.65 1.14
C VAL A 60 -10.14 -4.21 1.45
N GLN A 61 -10.62 -3.22 0.68
CA GLN A 61 -10.31 -1.82 0.91
C GLN A 61 -10.71 -1.39 2.33
N VAL A 62 -11.91 -1.74 2.77
CA VAL A 62 -12.40 -1.39 4.10
C VAL A 62 -11.54 -2.04 5.18
N SER A 63 -11.22 -3.31 5.02
CA SER A 63 -10.36 -4.04 5.96
C SER A 63 -8.99 -3.38 6.09
N LEU A 64 -8.38 -3.02 4.96
CA LEU A 64 -7.06 -2.38 4.94
C LEU A 64 -7.11 -0.99 5.59
N MET A 65 -8.19 -0.24 5.39
CA MET A 65 -8.36 1.08 6.00
C MET A 65 -8.55 0.98 7.52
N LEU A 66 -9.28 -0.02 7.98
CA LEU A 66 -9.47 -0.22 9.42
C LEU A 66 -8.15 -0.54 10.11
N LEU A 67 -7.31 -1.35 9.49
CA LEU A 67 -5.97 -1.63 10.03
C LEU A 67 -5.11 -0.36 10.04
N ALA A 68 -5.16 0.42 8.99
CA ALA A 68 -4.40 1.67 8.89
C ALA A 68 -4.79 2.65 9.98
N SER A 69 -6.08 2.79 10.26
CA SER A 69 -6.60 3.74 11.23
C SER A 69 -6.08 3.51 12.66
N LYS A 70 -5.67 2.29 12.95
CA LYS A 70 -5.12 1.93 14.26
C LYS A 70 -3.66 2.33 14.42
N ILE A 71 -3.00 2.68 13.32
CA ILE A 71 -1.57 2.95 13.30
C ILE A 71 -1.30 4.42 12.99
N ASP A 72 -1.81 4.90 11.84
CA ASP A 72 -1.66 6.30 11.43
C ASP A 72 -2.74 6.60 10.39
N ASN A 73 -3.55 7.63 10.65
CA ASN A 73 -4.66 8.01 9.76
C ASN A 73 -4.20 8.49 8.38
N ARG A 74 -2.92 8.83 8.22
CA ARG A 74 -2.39 9.28 6.95
C ARG A 74 -2.13 8.12 5.98
N ILE A 75 -2.06 6.89 6.48
CA ILE A 75 -1.86 5.73 5.62
C ILE A 75 -3.10 5.54 4.76
N GLU A 76 -2.92 5.59 3.45
CA GLU A 76 -3.99 5.39 2.49
C GLU A 76 -3.67 4.13 1.67
N PRO A 77 -4.34 3.02 1.96
CA PRO A 77 -4.07 1.76 1.26
C PRO A 77 -4.78 1.69 -0.08
N HIS A 78 -4.08 1.10 -1.06
CA HIS A 78 -4.57 0.90 -2.42
C HIS A 78 -4.37 -0.56 -2.81
N PRO A 79 -5.39 -1.41 -2.64
CA PRO A 79 -5.26 -2.80 -3.07
C PRO A 79 -5.25 -2.90 -4.60
N ILE A 80 -4.37 -3.71 -5.12
CA ILE A 80 -4.24 -3.92 -6.56
C ILE A 80 -3.92 -5.41 -6.78
N SER A 81 -4.49 -5.98 -7.84
CA SER A 81 -4.18 -7.36 -8.19
C SER A 81 -2.80 -7.46 -8.84
N LYS A 82 -2.24 -8.64 -8.83
CA LYS A 82 -0.96 -8.91 -9.51
C LYS A 82 -1.05 -8.59 -11.00
N ASP A 83 -2.15 -8.97 -11.63
CA ASP A 83 -2.35 -8.72 -13.06
C ASP A 83 -2.45 -7.22 -13.35
N ASP A 84 -3.19 -6.48 -12.52
CA ASP A 84 -3.33 -5.04 -12.69
C ASP A 84 -2.01 -4.30 -12.49
N LEU A 85 -1.16 -4.79 -11.58
CA LEU A 85 0.15 -4.18 -11.36
C LEU A 85 1.00 -4.19 -12.65
N ASN A 86 0.81 -5.20 -13.48
CA ASN A 86 1.56 -5.36 -14.74
C ASN A 86 0.84 -4.78 -15.94
N SER A 87 -0.29 -4.09 -15.73
CA SER A 87 -1.10 -3.53 -16.79
C SER A 87 -0.62 -2.13 -17.18
N SER A 88 -1.27 -1.55 -18.20
CA SER A 88 -1.02 -0.19 -18.63
C SER A 88 -1.84 0.85 -17.88
N ASN A 89 -2.57 0.45 -16.85
CA ASN A 89 -3.29 1.36 -15.96
C ASN A 89 -2.33 2.43 -15.43
N PRO A 90 -2.66 3.74 -15.53
CA PRO A 90 -1.75 4.81 -15.06
C PRO A 90 -1.29 4.65 -13.62
N PHE A 91 -2.17 4.15 -12.75
CA PHE A 91 -1.83 3.89 -11.35
C PHE A 91 -0.74 2.81 -11.24
N ALA A 92 -0.89 1.72 -11.99
CA ALA A 92 0.10 0.64 -12.01
C ALA A 92 1.44 1.13 -12.58
N VAL A 93 1.38 1.95 -13.63
CA VAL A 93 2.59 2.52 -14.23
C VAL A 93 3.34 3.39 -13.22
N GLU A 94 2.62 4.21 -12.45
CA GLU A 94 3.25 5.04 -11.42
C GLU A 94 3.95 4.18 -10.37
N ILE A 95 3.30 3.13 -9.90
CA ILE A 95 3.89 2.23 -8.89
C ILE A 95 5.17 1.60 -9.43
N ARG A 96 5.15 1.10 -10.67
CA ARG A 96 6.33 0.46 -11.25
C ARG A 96 7.49 1.42 -11.49
N ARG A 97 7.18 2.69 -11.82
CA ARG A 97 8.21 3.67 -12.15
C ARG A 97 8.81 4.35 -10.93
N THR A 98 7.98 4.73 -9.96
CA THR A 98 8.41 5.55 -8.83
C THR A 98 8.17 4.91 -7.47
N GLY A 99 7.46 3.78 -7.42
CA GLY A 99 7.17 3.09 -6.16
C GLY A 99 8.42 2.50 -5.53
N ILE A 100 8.45 2.54 -4.21
CA ILE A 100 9.53 1.94 -3.43
C ILE A 100 8.98 0.68 -2.79
N GLU A 101 9.54 -0.46 -3.15
CA GLU A 101 9.08 -1.73 -2.59
C GLU A 101 9.37 -1.81 -1.10
N ILE A 102 8.37 -2.27 -0.33
CA ILE A 102 8.50 -2.49 1.10
C ILE A 102 8.60 -3.99 1.29
N LYS A 103 9.72 -4.44 1.88
CA LYS A 103 9.95 -5.88 2.03
C LYS A 103 8.96 -6.49 3.01
N LEU A 104 8.39 -7.61 2.61
CA LEU A 104 7.58 -8.45 3.49
C LEU A 104 8.51 -9.34 4.31
N LYS A 105 8.03 -9.75 5.48
CA LYS A 105 8.79 -10.70 6.28
C LYS A 105 8.71 -12.10 5.69
#